data_70908f711073ff326ff57fd4e391d6b7
#
_entry.id   70908f711073ff326ff57fd4e391d6b7
#
_cell.length_a   1.000
_cell.length_b   1.000
_cell.length_c   1.000
_cell.angle_alpha   90.00
_cell.angle_beta   90.00
_cell.angle_gamma   90.00
#
_symmetry.space_group_name_H-M   'P 1'
#
loop_
_entity.id
_entity.type
_entity.pdbx_description
1 polymer ?
#
loop_
_entity_poly.entity_id
_entity_poly.type
_entity_poly.pdbx_seq_one_letter_code
_entity_poly.pdbx_strand_id
1 'polypeptide(L)'
;IVQRIVTMLGGTIQLKSEKGKGSRFTVEIPMQSAEELPERINKTQIHHNRTLHDIVAIDNDKVLLLMLKEMYAQEGIHCDTCTDVAELMEMIRRKEYSLLLTDLNMPDINGFELLELLRTSNVGNSRIIPIIVTTASGSCNREELLERGFSDCLLKPFSISELMEVSDKCAMKGKQNEKPDFSSL
;
A
#
# COMPACT_ATOMS: atom_id res chain seq x y z
N ILE A 1 18.10 2.75 5.50
CA ILE A 1 16.99 2.72 4.49
C ILE A 1 17.58 2.85 3.10
N VAL A 2 18.31 3.94 2.74
CA VAL A 2 18.85 4.18 1.38
C VAL A 2 19.69 3.02 0.87
N GLN A 3 20.64 2.49 1.66
CA GLN A 3 21.47 1.36 1.28
C GLN A 3 20.62 0.13 0.90
N ARG A 4 19.59 -0.17 1.66
CA ARG A 4 18.70 -1.31 1.39
C ARG A 4 17.93 -1.15 0.09
N ILE A 5 17.43 0.05 -0.20
CA ILE A 5 16.75 0.37 -1.48
C ILE A 5 17.71 0.20 -2.65
N VAL A 6 18.91 0.76 -2.57
CA VAL A 6 19.93 0.65 -3.62
C VAL A 6 20.30 -0.82 -3.87
N THR A 7 20.49 -1.62 -2.81
CA THR A 7 20.76 -3.07 -2.94
C THR A 7 19.59 -3.82 -3.58
N MET A 8 18.34 -3.50 -3.25
CA MET A 8 17.15 -4.10 -3.89
C MET A 8 17.06 -3.80 -5.39
N LEU A 9 17.57 -2.63 -5.80
CA LEU A 9 17.68 -2.24 -7.21
C LEU A 9 18.93 -2.83 -7.90
N GLY A 10 19.65 -3.72 -7.23
CA GLY A 10 20.89 -4.31 -7.75
C GLY A 10 22.07 -3.34 -7.82
N GLY A 11 21.96 -2.19 -7.16
CA GLY A 11 22.94 -1.12 -7.18
C GLY A 11 23.93 -1.16 -6.01
N THR A 12 24.85 -0.20 -6.03
CA THR A 12 25.85 0.04 -4.97
C THR A 12 25.77 1.48 -4.47
N ILE A 13 26.11 1.68 -3.19
CA ILE A 13 26.23 3.01 -2.57
C ILE A 13 27.59 3.14 -1.89
N GLN A 14 28.28 4.23 -2.15
CA GLN A 14 29.56 4.57 -1.56
C GLN A 14 29.48 5.91 -0.83
N LEU A 15 30.15 6.00 0.30
CA LEU A 15 30.30 7.23 1.07
C LEU A 15 31.78 7.61 1.15
N LYS A 16 32.10 8.85 0.75
CA LYS A 16 33.38 9.50 1.05
C LYS A 16 33.11 10.75 1.88
N SER A 17 33.70 10.83 3.07
CA SER A 17 33.51 11.95 3.99
C SER A 17 34.85 12.41 4.54
N GLU A 18 35.06 13.73 4.59
CA GLU A 18 36.22 14.35 5.17
C GLU A 18 35.79 15.48 6.13
N LYS A 19 36.30 15.44 7.36
CA LYS A 19 35.95 16.40 8.39
C LYS A 19 36.32 17.85 7.94
N GLY A 20 35.32 18.73 7.98
CA GLY A 20 35.48 20.14 7.54
C GLY A 20 35.29 20.36 6.03
N LYS A 21 35.20 19.30 5.21
CA LYS A 21 34.98 19.39 3.75
C LYS A 21 33.64 18.82 3.29
N GLY A 22 32.95 18.06 4.15
CA GLY A 22 31.64 17.49 3.86
C GLY A 22 31.68 16.04 3.46
N SER A 23 30.53 15.54 2.97
CA SER A 23 30.33 14.14 2.59
C SER A 23 29.79 14.03 1.17
N ARG A 24 30.28 13.03 0.42
CA ARG A 24 29.81 12.69 -0.91
C ARG A 24 29.24 11.27 -0.89
N PHE A 25 27.98 11.13 -1.28
CA PHE A 25 27.33 9.85 -1.52
C PHE A 25 27.31 9.60 -3.03
N THR A 26 27.77 8.43 -3.44
CA THR A 26 27.69 7.97 -4.83
C THR A 26 26.80 6.74 -4.89
N VAL A 27 25.77 6.77 -5.71
CA VAL A 27 24.83 5.65 -5.92
C VAL A 27 24.95 5.24 -7.39
N GLU A 28 25.18 3.96 -7.62
CA GLU A 28 25.21 3.34 -8.94
C GLU A 28 24.10 2.29 -8.99
N ILE A 29 23.18 2.44 -9.95
CA ILE A 29 22.06 1.51 -10.16
C ILE A 29 22.15 0.99 -11.59
N PRO A 30 22.21 -0.35 -11.82
CA PRO A 30 22.16 -0.90 -13.14
C PRO A 30 20.80 -0.58 -13.77
N MET A 31 20.81 0.02 -14.97
CA MET A 31 19.60 0.32 -15.71
C MET A 31 19.68 -0.37 -17.08
N GLN A 32 18.61 -1.04 -17.46
CA GLN A 32 18.48 -1.54 -18.82
C GLN A 32 18.02 -0.41 -19.74
N SER A 33 18.58 -0.35 -20.95
CA SER A 33 18.07 0.55 -21.98
C SER A 33 16.61 0.21 -22.30
N ALA A 34 15.79 1.22 -22.56
CA ALA A 34 14.40 1.02 -22.95
C ALA A 34 14.27 0.21 -24.29
N GLU A 35 15.32 0.16 -25.09
CA GLU A 35 15.40 -0.62 -26.32
C GLU A 35 15.63 -2.12 -26.08
N GLU A 36 16.18 -2.48 -24.89
CA GLU A 36 16.45 -3.86 -24.48
C GLU A 36 15.33 -4.45 -23.60
N LEU A 37 14.37 -3.63 -23.17
CA LEU A 37 13.20 -4.16 -22.49
C LEU A 37 12.41 -4.99 -23.51
N PRO A 38 12.16 -6.29 -23.25
CA PRO A 38 11.25 -7.07 -24.09
C PRO A 38 9.97 -6.26 -24.20
N GLU A 39 9.43 -6.15 -25.43
CA GLU A 39 8.14 -5.47 -25.67
C GLU A 39 7.22 -5.81 -24.51
N ARG A 40 6.78 -4.79 -23.77
CA ARG A 40 5.81 -4.97 -22.68
C ARG A 40 4.73 -5.84 -23.27
N ILE A 41 4.72 -7.11 -22.87
CA ILE A 41 3.63 -8.02 -23.20
C ILE A 41 2.40 -7.18 -22.91
N ASN A 42 1.62 -6.91 -23.96
CA ASN A 42 0.40 -6.13 -23.86
C ASN A 42 -0.45 -6.75 -22.74
N LYS A 43 -0.33 -6.22 -21.53
CA LYS A 43 -1.10 -6.62 -20.34
C LYS A 43 -2.59 -6.27 -20.52
N THR A 44 -3.00 -5.87 -21.72
CA THR A 44 -4.37 -5.50 -22.06
C THR A 44 -5.36 -6.67 -22.05
N GLN A 45 -4.92 -7.90 -21.75
CA GLN A 45 -5.80 -9.07 -21.80
C GLN A 45 -6.01 -9.80 -20.46
N ILE A 46 -5.50 -9.31 -19.32
CA ILE A 46 -5.73 -9.98 -18.02
C ILE A 46 -6.75 -9.23 -17.16
N HIS A 47 -7.37 -8.15 -17.64
CA HIS A 47 -8.23 -7.29 -16.82
C HIS A 47 -9.70 -7.74 -16.66
N HIS A 48 -10.09 -8.95 -17.09
CA HIS A 48 -11.52 -9.30 -17.12
C HIS A 48 -12.07 -9.89 -15.82
N ASN A 49 -11.28 -10.00 -14.74
CA ASN A 49 -11.81 -10.50 -13.46
C ASN A 49 -11.08 -9.98 -12.19
N ARG A 50 -10.40 -8.85 -12.23
CA ARG A 50 -9.82 -8.28 -11.00
C ARG A 50 -10.95 -7.72 -10.13
N THR A 51 -11.00 -8.18 -8.89
CA THR A 51 -11.88 -7.64 -7.85
C THR A 51 -11.40 -6.30 -7.31
N LEU A 52 -10.14 -5.96 -7.57
CA LEU A 52 -9.46 -4.76 -7.13
C LEU A 52 -9.64 -3.65 -8.17
N HIS A 53 -10.30 -2.54 -7.81
CA HIS A 53 -10.53 -1.41 -8.73
C HIS A 53 -10.20 -0.06 -8.12
N ASP A 54 -10.85 0.39 -7.09
CA ASP A 54 -10.58 1.66 -6.43
C ASP A 54 -9.95 1.43 -5.07
N ILE A 55 -8.79 2.00 -4.85
CA ILE A 55 -8.02 1.88 -3.61
C ILE A 55 -7.88 3.27 -3.01
N VAL A 56 -7.83 3.34 -1.69
CA VAL A 56 -7.44 4.55 -0.97
C VAL A 56 -6.25 4.27 -0.07
N ALA A 57 -5.28 5.19 -0.02
CA ALA A 57 -4.13 5.10 0.86
C ALA A 57 -4.00 6.35 1.72
N ILE A 58 -3.75 6.15 3.02
CA ILE A 58 -3.46 7.21 3.97
C ILE A 58 -2.09 6.99 4.60
N ASP A 59 -1.23 8.00 4.53
CA ASP A 59 0.11 8.03 5.13
C ASP A 59 0.56 9.49 5.28
N ASN A 60 1.37 9.80 6.27
CA ASN A 60 1.97 11.14 6.40
C ASN A 60 3.17 11.34 5.45
N ASP A 61 3.72 10.27 4.88
CA ASP A 61 4.79 10.32 3.89
C ASP A 61 4.22 10.50 2.47
N LYS A 62 4.21 11.75 1.99
CA LYS A 62 3.74 12.10 0.64
C LYS A 62 4.54 11.41 -0.48
N VAL A 63 5.80 11.07 -0.25
CA VAL A 63 6.63 10.36 -1.23
C VAL A 63 6.15 8.91 -1.36
N LEU A 64 5.87 8.25 -0.24
CA LEU A 64 5.29 6.92 -0.24
C LEU A 64 3.90 6.91 -0.91
N LEU A 65 3.05 7.89 -0.62
CA LEU A 65 1.73 8.01 -1.27
C LEU A 65 1.85 8.16 -2.79
N LEU A 66 2.79 8.98 -3.25
CA LEU A 66 3.07 9.11 -4.69
C LEU A 66 3.57 7.80 -5.30
N MET A 67 4.46 7.09 -4.61
CA MET A 67 4.95 5.77 -5.05
C MET A 67 3.81 4.74 -5.12
N LEU A 68 2.95 4.66 -4.10
CA LEU A 68 1.79 3.77 -4.09
C LEU A 68 0.85 4.04 -5.27
N LYS A 69 0.54 5.32 -5.51
CA LYS A 69 -0.28 5.73 -6.66
C LYS A 69 0.30 5.28 -7.99
N GLU A 70 1.61 5.44 -8.17
CA GLU A 70 2.31 5.02 -9.38
C GLU A 70 2.37 3.49 -9.51
N MET A 71 2.65 2.76 -8.42
CA MET A 71 2.68 1.30 -8.41
C MET A 71 1.33 0.70 -8.82
N TYR A 72 0.22 1.22 -8.29
CA TYR A 72 -1.12 0.77 -8.67
C TYR A 72 -1.49 1.18 -10.11
N ALA A 73 -1.11 2.39 -10.53
CA ALA A 73 -1.35 2.85 -11.90
C ALA A 73 -0.66 1.98 -12.96
N GLN A 74 0.54 1.46 -12.69
CA GLN A 74 1.25 0.51 -13.57
C GLN A 74 0.46 -0.80 -13.77
N GLU A 75 -0.38 -1.16 -12.81
CA GLU A 75 -1.25 -2.33 -12.87
C GLU A 75 -2.69 -1.98 -13.32
N GLY A 76 -2.92 -0.73 -13.73
CA GLY A 76 -4.22 -0.25 -14.22
C GLY A 76 -5.26 -0.06 -13.12
N ILE A 77 -4.83 0.10 -11.86
CA ILE A 77 -5.68 0.29 -10.69
C ILE A 77 -5.64 1.75 -10.26
N HIS A 78 -6.81 2.33 -9.97
CA HIS A 78 -6.88 3.69 -9.46
C HIS A 78 -6.62 3.72 -7.96
N CYS A 79 -5.71 4.60 -7.52
CA CYS A 79 -5.38 4.78 -6.11
C CYS A 79 -5.53 6.27 -5.73
N ASP A 80 -6.50 6.56 -4.87
CA ASP A 80 -6.62 7.87 -4.22
C ASP A 80 -5.73 7.91 -2.98
N THR A 81 -5.22 9.09 -2.66
CA THR A 81 -4.29 9.26 -1.54
C THR A 81 -4.65 10.46 -0.70
N CYS A 82 -4.51 10.36 0.61
CA CYS A 82 -4.71 11.44 1.56
C CYS A 82 -3.68 11.41 2.69
N THR A 83 -3.55 12.51 3.41
CA THR A 83 -2.60 12.65 4.53
C THR A 83 -3.28 12.81 5.88
N ASP A 84 -4.60 12.98 5.90
CA ASP A 84 -5.38 13.14 7.12
C ASP A 84 -6.69 12.36 7.10
N VAL A 85 -7.22 12.08 8.30
CA VAL A 85 -8.41 11.24 8.49
C VAL A 85 -9.68 11.91 8.02
N ALA A 86 -9.79 13.24 8.12
CA ALA A 86 -11.00 13.95 7.69
C ALA A 86 -11.16 13.85 6.18
N GLU A 87 -10.06 13.99 5.44
CA GLU A 87 -10.04 13.79 3.99
C GLU A 87 -10.38 12.33 3.62
N LEU A 88 -9.80 11.34 4.33
CA LEU A 88 -10.12 9.92 4.14
C LEU A 88 -11.63 9.65 4.31
N MET A 89 -12.22 10.15 5.40
CA MET A 89 -13.64 9.95 5.69
C MET A 89 -14.56 10.59 4.63
N GLU A 90 -14.16 11.74 4.10
CA GLU A 90 -14.88 12.39 3.01
C GLU A 90 -14.76 11.60 1.69
N MET A 91 -13.60 11.03 1.40
CA MET A 91 -13.40 10.15 0.24
C MET A 91 -14.28 8.90 0.34
N ILE A 92 -14.28 8.21 1.48
CA ILE A 92 -15.10 7.00 1.72
C ILE A 92 -16.61 7.33 1.68
N ARG A 93 -17.01 8.56 2.04
CA ARG A 93 -18.41 9.01 1.91
C ARG A 93 -18.85 9.15 0.46
N ARG A 94 -17.93 9.57 -0.43
CA ARG A 94 -18.26 9.87 -1.84
C ARG A 94 -18.28 8.64 -2.72
N LYS A 95 -17.45 7.65 -2.43
CA LYS A 95 -17.39 6.38 -3.19
C LYS A 95 -16.92 5.22 -2.33
N GLU A 96 -17.26 4.03 -2.76
CA GLU A 96 -16.77 2.80 -2.16
C GLU A 96 -15.38 2.45 -2.68
N TYR A 97 -14.51 2.01 -1.78
CA TYR A 97 -13.19 1.52 -2.09
C TYR A 97 -13.11 0.01 -1.84
N SER A 98 -12.40 -0.70 -2.71
CA SER A 98 -12.16 -2.13 -2.57
C SER A 98 -11.09 -2.46 -1.53
N LEU A 99 -10.24 -1.49 -1.19
CA LEU A 99 -9.12 -1.66 -0.27
C LEU A 99 -8.66 -0.31 0.29
N LEU A 100 -8.25 -0.32 1.57
CA LEU A 100 -7.57 0.80 2.22
C LEU A 100 -6.16 0.35 2.64
N LEU A 101 -5.15 1.18 2.33
CA LEU A 101 -3.82 1.07 2.89
C LEU A 101 -3.59 2.17 3.92
N THR A 102 -3.00 1.83 5.06
CA THR A 102 -2.64 2.80 6.11
C THR A 102 -1.26 2.53 6.67
N ASP A 103 -0.53 3.56 7.07
CA ASP A 103 0.63 3.37 7.93
C ASP A 103 0.18 3.02 9.36
N LEU A 104 0.98 2.19 10.03
CA LEU A 104 0.74 1.87 11.44
C LEU A 104 1.05 3.07 12.35
N ASN A 105 2.08 3.84 12.00
CA ASN A 105 2.64 4.90 12.85
C ASN A 105 2.48 6.28 12.19
N MET A 106 1.29 6.84 12.24
CA MET A 106 1.03 8.22 11.81
C MET A 106 1.04 9.18 13.01
N PRO A 107 1.44 10.46 12.84
CA PRO A 107 1.58 11.41 13.95
C PRO A 107 0.27 11.72 14.69
N ASP A 108 -0.83 11.87 13.94
CA ASP A 108 -2.10 12.37 14.48
C ASP A 108 -3.03 11.24 14.94
N ILE A 109 -2.91 10.05 14.37
CA ILE A 109 -3.69 8.85 14.69
C ILE A 109 -2.87 7.61 14.33
N ASN A 110 -2.77 6.64 15.19
CA ASN A 110 -2.13 5.39 14.83
C ASN A 110 -3.08 4.46 14.04
N GLY A 111 -2.51 3.48 13.34
CA GLY A 111 -3.29 2.57 12.51
C GLY A 111 -4.37 1.78 13.26
N PHE A 112 -4.18 1.47 14.54
CA PHE A 112 -5.19 0.78 15.36
C PHE A 112 -6.38 1.70 15.68
N GLU A 113 -6.11 2.94 16.05
CA GLU A 113 -7.15 3.95 16.30
C GLU A 113 -7.95 4.25 15.03
N LEU A 114 -7.27 4.32 13.87
CA LEU A 114 -7.93 4.48 12.58
C LEU A 114 -8.82 3.28 12.26
N LEU A 115 -8.33 2.05 12.49
CA LEU A 115 -9.11 0.83 12.31
C LEU A 115 -10.39 0.87 13.16
N GLU A 116 -10.29 1.21 14.46
CA GLU A 116 -11.43 1.30 15.38
C GLU A 116 -12.41 2.37 14.90
N LEU A 117 -11.93 3.55 14.54
CA LEU A 117 -12.74 4.64 13.99
C LEU A 117 -13.54 4.17 12.77
N LEU A 118 -12.90 3.49 11.82
CA LEU A 118 -13.55 3.00 10.61
C LEU A 118 -14.60 1.92 10.92
N ARG A 119 -14.30 0.97 11.81
CA ARG A 119 -15.20 -0.13 12.16
C ARG A 119 -16.41 0.33 12.97
N THR A 120 -16.31 1.44 13.71
CA THR A 120 -17.42 2.04 14.46
C THR A 120 -18.19 3.09 13.67
N SER A 121 -17.62 3.60 12.58
CA SER A 121 -18.24 4.59 11.70
C SER A 121 -19.33 3.99 10.79
N ASN A 122 -20.31 4.82 10.40
CA ASN A 122 -21.34 4.47 9.40
C ASN A 122 -21.13 5.25 8.08
N VAL A 123 -19.90 5.57 7.72
CA VAL A 123 -19.58 6.34 6.51
C VAL A 123 -19.20 5.39 5.37
N GLY A 124 -19.96 5.39 4.28
CA GLY A 124 -19.72 4.54 3.11
C GLY A 124 -19.52 3.07 3.51
N ASN A 125 -18.50 2.44 2.96
CA ASN A 125 -18.13 1.06 3.28
C ASN A 125 -17.04 0.93 4.38
N SER A 126 -16.85 1.96 5.22
CA SER A 126 -15.80 2.01 6.26
C SER A 126 -15.78 0.79 7.20
N ARG A 127 -16.95 0.24 7.52
CA ARG A 127 -17.07 -0.89 8.46
C ARG A 127 -16.54 -2.20 7.91
N ILE A 128 -16.57 -2.39 6.60
CA ILE A 128 -16.27 -3.66 5.94
C ILE A 128 -15.07 -3.61 5.00
N ILE A 129 -14.61 -2.40 4.62
CA ILE A 129 -13.46 -2.24 3.72
C ILE A 129 -12.26 -3.03 4.24
N PRO A 130 -11.62 -3.88 3.41
CA PRO A 130 -10.36 -4.51 3.77
C PRO A 130 -9.27 -3.46 4.04
N ILE A 131 -8.50 -3.65 5.11
CA ILE A 131 -7.44 -2.70 5.51
C ILE A 131 -6.11 -3.44 5.55
N ILE A 132 -5.17 -3.01 4.73
CA ILE A 132 -3.76 -3.42 4.80
C ILE A 132 -3.00 -2.34 5.56
N VAL A 133 -2.26 -2.76 6.59
CA VAL A 133 -1.37 -1.86 7.31
C VAL A 133 0.05 -1.98 6.78
N THR A 134 0.69 -0.84 6.52
CA THR A 134 2.12 -0.79 6.19
C THR A 134 2.92 -0.44 7.44
N THR A 135 4.07 -1.08 7.65
CA THR A 135 4.87 -0.87 8.85
C THR A 135 6.37 -1.05 8.60
N ALA A 136 7.20 -0.38 9.38
CA ALA A 136 8.64 -0.61 9.37
C ALA A 136 8.98 -1.96 10.02
N SER A 137 10.07 -2.58 9.56
CA SER A 137 10.56 -3.85 10.11
C SER A 137 10.74 -3.79 11.64
N GLY A 138 10.16 -4.74 12.37
CA GLY A 138 10.29 -4.88 13.83
C GLY A 138 9.21 -4.17 14.66
N SER A 139 8.25 -3.50 14.05
CA SER A 139 7.24 -2.71 14.79
C SER A 139 6.07 -3.54 15.30
N CYS A 140 5.73 -4.68 14.69
CA CYS A 140 4.59 -5.51 15.09
C CYS A 140 4.67 -6.92 14.47
N ASN A 141 4.07 -7.91 15.15
CA ASN A 141 3.91 -9.25 14.60
C ASN A 141 2.68 -9.27 13.67
N ARG A 142 2.81 -9.91 12.51
CA ARG A 142 1.71 -10.05 11.53
C ARG A 142 0.46 -10.71 12.14
N GLU A 143 0.65 -11.73 12.98
CA GLU A 143 -0.45 -12.43 13.65
C GLU A 143 -1.25 -11.48 14.55
N GLU A 144 -0.57 -10.65 15.34
CA GLU A 144 -1.19 -9.63 16.19
C GLU A 144 -2.01 -8.63 15.37
N LEU A 145 -1.51 -8.18 14.22
CA LEU A 145 -2.22 -7.26 13.35
C LEU A 145 -3.52 -7.87 12.79
N LEU A 146 -3.45 -9.14 12.38
CA LEU A 146 -4.63 -9.88 11.89
C LEU A 146 -5.68 -10.10 13.00
N GLU A 147 -5.25 -10.46 14.21
CA GLU A 147 -6.13 -10.62 15.39
C GLU A 147 -6.82 -9.31 15.77
N ARG A 148 -6.15 -8.17 15.57
CA ARG A 148 -6.71 -6.85 15.81
C ARG A 148 -7.72 -6.41 14.76
N GLY A 149 -7.81 -7.11 13.60
CA GLY A 149 -8.82 -6.85 12.57
C GLY A 149 -8.30 -6.21 11.28
N PHE A 150 -6.97 -6.08 11.10
CA PHE A 150 -6.41 -5.79 9.79
C PHE A 150 -6.56 -6.98 8.86
N SER A 151 -6.71 -6.74 7.57
CA SER A 151 -6.86 -7.80 6.57
C SER A 151 -5.53 -8.46 6.22
N ASP A 152 -4.45 -7.69 6.19
CA ASP A 152 -3.06 -8.12 6.07
C ASP A 152 -2.09 -6.98 6.43
N CYS A 153 -0.77 -7.24 6.32
CA CYS A 153 0.25 -6.22 6.51
C CYS A 153 1.36 -6.31 5.47
N LEU A 154 2.02 -5.18 5.21
CA LEU A 154 3.18 -5.05 4.34
C LEU A 154 4.35 -4.42 5.09
N LEU A 155 5.52 -5.04 5.04
CA LEU A 155 6.74 -4.52 5.64
C LEU A 155 7.45 -3.56 4.68
N LYS A 156 7.65 -2.31 5.11
CA LYS A 156 8.43 -1.31 4.36
C LYS A 156 9.94 -1.64 4.41
N PRO A 157 10.67 -1.60 3.27
CA PRO A 157 10.21 -1.36 1.91
C PRO A 157 9.62 -2.62 1.26
N PHE A 158 8.62 -2.50 0.42
CA PHE A 158 7.98 -3.57 -0.33
C PHE A 158 8.06 -3.32 -1.85
N SER A 159 8.02 -4.39 -2.62
CA SER A 159 7.99 -4.37 -4.08
C SER A 159 6.57 -4.25 -4.63
N ILE A 160 6.44 -3.92 -5.93
CA ILE A 160 5.13 -3.94 -6.63
C ILE A 160 4.49 -5.33 -6.55
N SER A 161 5.27 -6.40 -6.71
CA SER A 161 4.77 -7.77 -6.66
C SER A 161 4.17 -8.12 -5.29
N GLU A 162 4.84 -7.76 -4.19
CA GLU A 162 4.34 -7.98 -2.83
C GLU A 162 3.08 -7.15 -2.56
N LEU A 163 3.08 -5.87 -3.00
CA LEU A 163 1.91 -5.00 -2.87
C LEU A 163 0.70 -5.60 -3.58
N MET A 164 0.86 -6.05 -4.82
CA MET A 164 -0.23 -6.62 -5.62
C MET A 164 -0.74 -7.95 -5.07
N GLU A 165 0.16 -8.84 -4.67
CA GLU A 165 -0.20 -10.14 -4.08
C GLU A 165 -1.08 -9.97 -2.84
N VAL A 166 -0.67 -9.10 -1.92
CA VAL A 166 -1.41 -8.85 -0.68
C VAL A 166 -2.73 -8.13 -0.95
N SER A 167 -2.73 -7.17 -1.88
CA SER A 167 -3.94 -6.40 -2.25
C SER A 167 -5.01 -7.28 -2.89
N ASP A 168 -4.65 -8.10 -3.87
CA ASP A 168 -5.57 -9.03 -4.55
C ASP A 168 -6.15 -10.04 -3.55
N LYS A 169 -5.33 -10.61 -2.68
CA LYS A 169 -5.76 -11.53 -1.62
C LYS A 169 -6.77 -10.92 -0.65
N CYS A 170 -6.55 -9.67 -0.23
CA CYS A 170 -7.46 -8.97 0.69
C CYS A 170 -8.78 -8.59 0.03
N ALA A 171 -8.76 -8.11 -1.21
CA ALA A 171 -9.97 -7.75 -1.95
C ALA A 171 -10.87 -8.97 -2.23
N MET A 172 -10.29 -10.15 -2.48
CA MET A 172 -11.06 -11.38 -2.65
C MET A 172 -11.79 -11.82 -1.38
N LYS A 173 -11.15 -11.69 -0.21
CA LYS A 173 -11.73 -12.03 1.10
C LYS A 173 -12.88 -11.09 1.48
N GLY A 174 -12.78 -9.79 1.16
CA GLY A 174 -13.82 -8.81 1.43
C GLY A 174 -15.16 -9.18 0.79
N LYS A 175 -15.16 -9.66 -0.45
CA LYS A 175 -16.40 -10.07 -1.16
C LYS A 175 -17.06 -11.35 -0.64
N GLN A 176 -16.32 -12.23 0.02
CA GLN A 176 -16.90 -13.46 0.60
C GLN A 176 -17.71 -13.16 1.85
N ASN A 177 -17.41 -12.08 2.56
CA ASN A 177 -18.15 -11.65 3.76
C ASN A 177 -19.42 -10.84 3.44
N GLU A 178 -19.65 -10.45 2.16
CA GLU A 178 -20.81 -9.66 1.72
C GLU A 178 -22.02 -10.53 1.28
N LYS A 179 -21.93 -11.86 1.27
CA LYS A 179 -23.09 -12.69 0.96
C LYS A 179 -23.96 -12.84 2.22
N PRO A 180 -25.13 -12.19 2.29
CA PRO A 180 -26.10 -12.50 3.33
C PRO A 180 -26.55 -13.96 3.14
N ASP A 181 -26.51 -14.72 4.22
CA ASP A 181 -27.09 -16.06 4.29
C ASP A 181 -28.62 -15.95 4.21
N PHE A 182 -29.18 -16.11 3.01
CA PHE A 182 -30.63 -16.21 2.76
C PHE A 182 -31.14 -17.61 2.92
N SER A 183 -30.48 -18.49 3.67
CA SER A 183 -30.91 -19.88 3.88
C SER A 183 -31.75 -20.08 5.14
N SER A 184 -32.54 -19.07 5.56
CA SER A 184 -33.51 -19.21 6.67
C SER A 184 -34.74 -18.36 6.41
N LEU A 185 -35.56 -18.78 5.47
CA LEU A 185 -36.99 -18.46 5.36
C LEU A 185 -37.77 -19.69 4.89
#